data_5af05af1a978d3ab14271668dc84c824
#
_entry.id   5af05af1a978d3ab14271668dc84c824
#
_cell.length_a   1.000
_cell.length_b   1.000
_cell.length_c   1.000
_cell.angle_alpha   90.00
_cell.angle_beta   90.00
_cell.angle_gamma   90.00
#
_symmetry.space_group_name_H-M   'P 1'
#
loop_
_entity.id
_entity.type
_entity.pdbx_description
1 polymer ?
#
loop_
_entity_poly.entity_id
_entity_poly.type
_entity_poly.pdbx_seq_one_letter_code
_entity_poly.pdbx_strand_id
1 'polypeptide(L)'
;MEMKDVTQNDKSANSPILGFYIAGVQHHQMHKILDGLDEGGYFQLVTEPTNKFDPNAVRIECSDVMCGYVPKKFSSEVAGLIEIGAKLECVIERLDKKAKPWEQCFVHIMEVEDA
;
A
#
# COMPACT_ATOMS: atom_id res chain seq x y z
N MET A 1 24.09 -18.42 -17.57
CA MET A 1 23.85 -18.08 -17.19
C MET A 1 23.76 -17.79 -16.41
N GLU A 2 23.65 -17.78 -16.57
CA GLU A 2 23.26 -17.30 -15.96
C GLU A 2 23.43 -16.80 -15.02
N MET A 3 24.00 -16.59 -14.73
CA MET A 3 24.24 -15.76 -13.92
C MET A 3 23.23 -14.90 -13.47
N LYS A 4 22.43 -14.74 -14.14
CA LYS A 4 21.39 -13.93 -13.94
C LYS A 4 20.52 -14.33 -12.87
N ASP A 5 20.56 -15.49 -12.47
CA ASP A 5 19.74 -15.98 -11.41
C ASP A 5 20.05 -15.33 -10.10
N VAL A 6 21.26 -14.92 -9.93
CA VAL A 6 21.65 -14.24 -8.70
C VAL A 6 20.85 -12.97 -8.52
N THR A 7 20.62 -12.29 -9.61
CA THR A 7 19.83 -11.09 -9.57
C THR A 7 18.42 -11.35 -9.11
N GLN A 8 17.90 -12.49 -9.43
CA GLN A 8 16.55 -12.83 -9.07
C GLN A 8 16.38 -13.00 -7.58
N ASN A 9 17.42 -13.43 -6.91
CA ASN A 9 17.33 -13.56 -5.46
C ASN A 9 17.07 -12.23 -4.81
N ASP A 10 17.68 -11.18 -5.34
CA ASP A 10 17.45 -9.86 -4.78
C ASP A 10 16.02 -9.43 -5.00
N LYS A 11 15.46 -9.79 -6.13
CA LYS A 11 14.09 -9.45 -6.40
C LYS A 11 13.12 -10.14 -5.48
N SER A 12 13.42 -11.36 -5.09
CA SER A 12 12.49 -12.10 -4.26
C SER A 12 12.37 -11.49 -2.87
N ALA A 13 13.37 -10.72 -2.44
CA ALA A 13 13.31 -10.06 -1.14
C ALA A 13 12.29 -8.92 -1.13
N ASN A 14 11.86 -8.45 -2.31
CA ASN A 14 10.95 -7.34 -2.42
C ASN A 14 9.82 -7.65 -3.40
N SER A 15 9.28 -8.85 -3.31
CA SER A 15 8.22 -9.26 -4.23
C SER A 15 6.90 -8.64 -3.87
N PRO A 16 6.13 -8.18 -4.86
CA PRO A 16 4.77 -7.69 -4.59
C PRO A 16 3.88 -8.83 -4.12
N ILE A 17 3.04 -8.53 -3.15
CA ILE A 17 2.08 -9.49 -2.61
C ILE A 17 0.69 -9.21 -3.14
N LEU A 18 0.29 -7.95 -3.17
CA LEU A 18 -1.04 -7.50 -3.55
C LEU A 18 -0.95 -6.22 -4.36
N GLY A 19 -1.94 -6.03 -5.23
CA GLY A 19 -2.12 -4.74 -5.89
C GLY A 19 -3.57 -4.35 -5.84
N PHE A 20 -3.85 -3.05 -5.65
CA PHE A 20 -5.23 -2.57 -5.56
C PHE A 20 -5.28 -1.05 -5.70
N TYR A 21 -6.47 -0.54 -6.02
CA TYR A 21 -6.73 0.89 -5.88
C TYR A 21 -7.05 1.17 -4.42
N ILE A 22 -6.53 2.28 -3.90
CA ILE A 22 -6.80 2.67 -2.52
C ILE A 22 -8.30 2.88 -2.35
N ALA A 23 -8.88 2.30 -1.32
CA ALA A 23 -10.32 2.38 -1.07
C ALA A 23 -10.67 3.64 -0.28
N GLY A 24 -11.83 4.21 -0.56
CA GLY A 24 -12.37 5.31 0.24
C GLY A 24 -11.67 6.64 0.07
N VAL A 25 -10.89 6.80 -0.99
CA VAL A 25 -10.11 8.01 -1.22
C VAL A 25 -11.01 9.25 -1.22
N GLN A 26 -12.21 9.15 -1.78
CA GLN A 26 -13.13 10.27 -1.89
C GLN A 26 -13.62 10.79 -0.55
N HIS A 27 -13.44 10.02 0.52
CA HIS A 27 -13.87 10.40 1.86
C HIS A 27 -12.71 10.89 2.74
N HIS A 28 -11.50 11.00 2.18
CA HIS A 28 -10.33 11.34 2.96
C HIS A 28 -9.55 12.48 2.32
N GLN A 29 -8.29 12.62 2.69
CA GLN A 29 -7.55 13.86 2.42
C GLN A 29 -6.48 13.73 1.33
N MET A 30 -6.46 12.62 0.58
CA MET A 30 -5.43 12.44 -0.45
C MET A 30 -5.38 13.60 -1.44
N HIS A 31 -6.56 14.20 -1.71
CA HIS A 31 -6.63 15.31 -2.65
C HIS A 31 -5.72 16.49 -2.26
N LYS A 32 -5.41 16.61 -0.97
CA LYS A 32 -4.58 17.71 -0.50
C LYS A 32 -3.11 17.52 -0.86
N ILE A 33 -2.70 16.28 -1.10
CA ILE A 33 -1.29 15.99 -1.39
C ILE A 33 -1.10 15.38 -2.78
N LEU A 34 -2.18 15.23 -3.53
CA LEU A 34 -2.15 14.51 -4.81
C LEU A 34 -1.09 15.06 -5.77
N ASP A 35 -0.97 16.38 -5.84
CA ASP A 35 -0.02 16.99 -6.78
C ASP A 35 1.42 16.66 -6.46
N GLY A 36 1.71 16.35 -5.22
CA GLY A 36 3.07 15.99 -4.81
C GLY A 36 3.37 14.51 -4.85
N LEU A 37 2.39 13.69 -5.23
CA LEU A 37 2.60 12.24 -5.30
C LEU A 37 3.18 11.87 -6.65
N ASP A 38 4.04 10.86 -6.65
CA ASP A 38 4.66 10.34 -7.86
C ASP A 38 4.67 8.84 -7.84
N GLU A 39 4.65 8.23 -9.02
CA GLU A 39 4.84 6.79 -9.13
C GLU A 39 6.17 6.41 -8.50
N GLY A 40 6.20 5.32 -7.77
CA GLY A 40 7.36 4.90 -7.01
C GLY A 40 7.40 5.44 -5.60
N GLY A 41 6.52 6.38 -5.26
CA GLY A 41 6.43 6.91 -3.90
C GLY A 41 5.80 5.92 -2.95
N TYR A 42 5.87 6.22 -1.66
CA TYR A 42 5.45 5.30 -0.61
C TYR A 42 4.32 5.86 0.23
N PHE A 43 3.46 4.95 0.69
CA PHE A 43 2.50 5.25 1.74
C PHE A 43 2.82 4.42 2.96
N GLN A 44 2.38 4.87 4.11
CA GLN A 44 2.47 4.13 5.36
C GLN A 44 1.20 3.33 5.58
N LEU A 45 1.35 2.13 6.12
CA LEU A 45 0.23 1.25 6.46
C LEU A 45 0.08 1.25 7.97
N VAL A 46 -1.12 1.59 8.45
CA VAL A 46 -1.38 1.71 9.89
C VAL A 46 -2.63 0.91 10.22
N THR A 47 -2.48 -0.09 11.09
CA THR A 47 -3.63 -0.89 11.51
C THR A 47 -4.57 -0.07 12.38
N GLU A 48 -5.86 -0.40 12.31
CA GLU A 48 -6.89 0.26 13.12
C GLU A 48 -7.75 -0.78 13.84
N PRO A 49 -7.22 -1.44 14.85
CA PRO A 49 -7.96 -2.53 15.50
C PRO A 49 -9.24 -2.08 16.18
N THR A 50 -9.39 -0.79 16.46
CA THR A 50 -10.61 -0.26 17.08
C THR A 50 -11.62 0.25 16.05
N ASN A 51 -11.38 0.03 14.76
CA ASN A 51 -12.30 0.45 13.73
C ASN A 51 -13.63 -0.29 13.91
N LYS A 52 -14.73 0.48 13.95
CA LYS A 52 -16.05 -0.08 14.24
C LYS A 52 -16.59 -0.95 13.12
N PHE A 53 -16.17 -0.69 11.90
CA PHE A 53 -16.71 -1.38 10.74
C PHE A 53 -15.85 -2.56 10.32
N ASP A 54 -14.57 -2.55 10.68
CA ASP A 54 -13.65 -3.60 10.27
C ASP A 54 -12.45 -3.59 11.24
N PRO A 55 -12.40 -4.52 12.19
CA PRO A 55 -11.27 -4.56 13.13
C PRO A 55 -9.94 -4.88 12.45
N ASN A 56 -9.98 -5.33 11.19
CA ASN A 56 -8.78 -5.58 10.42
C ASN A 56 -8.42 -4.42 9.50
N ALA A 57 -9.10 -3.27 9.64
CA ALA A 57 -8.86 -2.14 8.76
C ALA A 57 -7.40 -1.69 8.81
N VAL A 58 -6.85 -1.34 7.65
CA VAL A 58 -5.50 -0.83 7.54
C VAL A 58 -5.57 0.50 6.79
N ARG A 59 -5.17 1.57 7.47
CA ARG A 59 -5.15 2.91 6.89
C ARG A 59 -3.95 3.06 6.00
N ILE A 60 -4.11 3.87 4.97
CA ILE A 60 -3.03 4.23 4.08
C ILE A 60 -2.80 5.72 4.25
N GLU A 61 -1.59 6.09 4.67
CA GLU A 61 -1.25 7.47 5.02
C GLU A 61 0.03 7.91 4.33
N CYS A 62 0.15 9.21 4.12
CA CYS A 62 1.39 9.81 3.64
C CYS A 62 1.60 11.10 4.39
N SER A 63 2.71 11.20 5.12
CA SER A 63 3.06 12.41 5.89
C SER A 63 1.92 12.85 6.80
N ASP A 64 1.34 11.89 7.51
CA ASP A 64 0.22 12.11 8.43
C ASP A 64 -1.09 12.51 7.74
N VAL A 65 -1.14 12.45 6.42
CA VAL A 65 -2.38 12.69 5.68
C VAL A 65 -3.06 11.36 5.44
N MET A 66 -4.30 11.25 5.90
CA MET A 66 -5.11 10.06 5.71
C MET A 66 -5.59 10.02 4.26
N CYS A 67 -5.16 9.00 3.52
CA CYS A 67 -5.49 8.89 2.10
C CYS A 67 -6.64 7.93 1.82
N GLY A 68 -6.73 6.86 2.58
CA GLY A 68 -7.77 5.87 2.38
C GLY A 68 -7.41 4.59 3.11
N TYR A 69 -7.93 3.47 2.60
CA TYR A 69 -7.76 2.17 3.25
C TYR A 69 -7.35 1.11 2.24
N VAL A 70 -6.74 0.06 2.75
CA VAL A 70 -6.63 -1.19 2.03
C VAL A 70 -8.06 -1.69 1.81
N PRO A 71 -8.43 -2.13 0.59
CA PRO A 71 -9.79 -2.64 0.37
C PRO A 71 -10.15 -3.74 1.36
N LYS A 72 -11.40 -3.74 1.79
CA LYS A 72 -11.84 -4.64 2.85
C LYS A 72 -11.53 -6.11 2.56
N LYS A 73 -11.61 -6.50 1.30
CA LYS A 73 -11.36 -7.90 0.93
C LYS A 73 -9.91 -8.32 1.17
N PHE A 74 -8.99 -7.38 1.33
CA PHE A 74 -7.58 -7.68 1.60
C PHE A 74 -7.16 -7.29 3.01
N SER A 75 -8.03 -6.62 3.77
CA SER A 75 -7.61 -6.02 5.03
C SER A 75 -7.14 -7.05 6.04
N SER A 76 -7.84 -8.18 6.16
CA SER A 76 -7.44 -9.18 7.15
C SER A 76 -6.08 -9.79 6.82
N GLU A 77 -5.79 -9.98 5.55
CA GLU A 77 -4.50 -10.51 5.12
C GLU A 77 -3.38 -9.54 5.44
N VAL A 78 -3.57 -8.26 5.11
CA VAL A 78 -2.55 -7.25 5.35
C VAL A 78 -2.37 -7.02 6.84
N ALA A 79 -3.46 -6.87 7.60
CA ALA A 79 -3.37 -6.68 9.03
C ALA A 79 -2.68 -7.86 9.70
N GLY A 80 -2.99 -9.07 9.25
CA GLY A 80 -2.36 -10.28 9.80
C GLY A 80 -0.87 -10.31 9.57
N LEU A 81 -0.43 -9.90 8.39
CA LEU A 81 1.00 -9.86 8.09
C LEU A 81 1.71 -8.84 8.97
N ILE A 82 1.10 -7.67 9.16
CA ILE A 82 1.69 -6.66 10.03
C ILE A 82 1.76 -7.18 11.46
N GLU A 83 0.72 -7.86 11.90
CA GLU A 83 0.64 -8.35 13.27
C GLU A 83 1.73 -9.36 13.58
N ILE A 84 2.10 -10.20 12.63
CA ILE A 84 3.15 -11.18 12.84
C ILE A 84 4.56 -10.62 12.58
N GLY A 85 4.65 -9.31 12.35
CA GLY A 85 5.94 -8.66 12.24
C GLY A 85 6.51 -8.53 10.84
N ALA A 86 5.73 -8.88 9.82
CA ALA A 86 6.20 -8.69 8.45
C ALA A 86 6.41 -7.20 8.17
N LYS A 87 7.46 -6.87 7.45
CA LYS A 87 7.71 -5.49 7.05
C LYS A 87 7.14 -5.29 5.68
N LEU A 88 6.14 -4.42 5.59
CA LEU A 88 5.44 -4.16 4.35
C LEU A 88 5.66 -2.74 3.89
N GLU A 89 5.75 -2.57 2.58
CA GLU A 89 5.77 -1.25 1.96
C GLU A 89 4.61 -1.15 0.99
N CYS A 90 3.98 0.02 0.97
CA CYS A 90 2.91 0.31 0.03
C CYS A 90 3.45 1.32 -0.97
N VAL A 91 3.57 0.91 -2.22
CA VAL A 91 4.26 1.68 -3.25
C VAL A 91 3.27 2.07 -4.34
N ILE A 92 3.34 3.31 -4.79
CA ILE A 92 2.49 3.81 -5.87
C ILE A 92 3.00 3.20 -7.18
N GLU A 93 2.18 2.38 -7.80
CA GLU A 93 2.52 1.74 -9.07
C GLU A 93 2.05 2.57 -10.25
N ARG A 94 0.83 3.09 -10.19
CA ARG A 94 0.27 3.94 -11.22
C ARG A 94 -0.51 5.08 -10.58
N LEU A 95 -0.39 6.26 -11.16
CA LEU A 95 -1.05 7.44 -10.65
C LEU A 95 -1.68 8.21 -11.80
N ASP A 96 -3.00 8.36 -11.76
CA ASP A 96 -3.73 9.14 -12.75
C ASP A 96 -4.48 10.23 -12.02
N LYS A 97 -3.89 11.40 -11.98
CA LYS A 97 -4.44 12.53 -11.20
C LYS A 97 -5.73 13.06 -11.76
N LYS A 98 -6.07 12.70 -13.00
CA LYS A 98 -7.30 13.17 -13.65
C LYS A 98 -8.42 12.16 -13.55
N ALA A 99 -8.17 10.97 -13.04
CA ALA A 99 -9.20 9.96 -12.89
C ALA A 99 -10.12 10.27 -11.72
N LYS A 100 -11.19 9.51 -11.59
CA LYS A 100 -12.04 9.59 -10.41
C LYS A 100 -11.24 9.20 -9.18
N PRO A 101 -11.56 9.75 -7.99
CA PRO A 101 -10.74 9.50 -6.81
C PRO A 101 -10.41 8.03 -6.55
N TRP A 102 -11.38 7.14 -6.73
CA TRP A 102 -11.18 5.72 -6.45
C TRP A 102 -10.42 4.98 -7.56
N GLU A 103 -10.01 5.71 -8.59
CA GLU A 103 -9.21 5.16 -9.70
C GLU A 103 -7.92 5.93 -9.91
N GLN A 104 -7.59 6.84 -9.00
CA GLN A 104 -6.42 7.69 -9.18
C GLN A 104 -5.13 7.00 -8.82
N CYS A 105 -5.13 6.17 -7.80
CA CYS A 105 -3.89 5.64 -7.25
C CYS A 105 -3.95 4.13 -7.10
N PHE A 106 -3.20 3.44 -7.96
CA PHE A 106 -3.06 2.00 -7.85
C PHE A 106 -1.73 1.72 -7.15
N VAL A 107 -1.80 0.98 -6.06
CA VAL A 107 -0.62 0.67 -5.27
C VAL A 107 -0.38 -0.82 -5.23
N HIS A 108 0.84 -1.21 -4.90
CA HIS A 108 1.11 -2.59 -4.56
C HIS A 108 1.77 -2.64 -3.20
N ILE A 109 1.50 -3.72 -2.49
CA ILE A 109 2.12 -3.98 -1.20
C ILE A 109 3.23 -4.97 -1.42
N MET A 110 4.40 -4.66 -0.88
CA MET A 110 5.58 -5.48 -0.98
C MET A 110 6.01 -5.90 0.42
N GLU A 111 6.46 -7.13 0.55
CA GLU A 111 7.12 -7.54 1.77
C GLU A 111 8.60 -7.29 1.59
N VAL A 112 9.18 -6.56 2.55
CA VAL A 112 10.58 -6.17 2.50
C VAL A 112 11.34 -7.02 3.49
N GLU A 113 12.40 -7.65 3.01
CA GLU A 113 13.20 -8.47 3.88
C GLU A 113 14.14 -7.63 4.70
N ASP A 114 14.21 -7.94 5.99
CA ASP A 114 15.14 -7.28 6.88
C ASP A 114 16.52 -7.83 6.65
N ALA A 115 17.41 -6.99 6.28
CA ALA A 115 18.79 -7.43 6.01
C ALA A 115 19.51 -7.80 7.28
#